data_cce02d154b383529bb50eff09d9c0c17
#
_entry.id   cce02d154b383529bb50eff09d9c0c17
#
_cell.length_a   1.000
_cell.length_b   1.000
_cell.length_c   1.000
_cell.angle_alpha   90.00
_cell.angle_beta   90.00
_cell.angle_gamma   90.00
#
_symmetry.space_group_name_H-M   'P 1'
#
loop_
_entity.id
_entity.type
_entity.pdbx_description
1 polymer ?
#
loop_
_entity_poly.entity_id
_entity_poly.type
_entity_poly.pdbx_seq_one_letter_code
_entity_poly.pdbx_strand_id
1 'polypeptide(L)'
;MRSVRAYVGLGANLGDPAATLEAGIAALAALPGVRLRGVSRLYATRPVGIRAQPDFRNAVVALDVPAGPDPTTGAIALLVALKGLERAFGRRTRERWGPRELDLDLLVFGRARLAVERPPEGVSLDRGKADRLLVVPHRDAAERLFVLAPLADLAPGLAPPGWGHTVDWARRRREAVEGPEAVRAIATWNAATRAWTPL
;
A
#
# COMPACT_ATOMS: atom_id res chain seq x y z
N MET A 1 7.90 23.37 4.14
CA MET A 1 7.58 22.69 2.87
C MET A 1 6.10 22.33 2.87
N ARG A 2 5.41 22.51 1.74
CA ARG A 2 4.01 22.08 1.59
C ARG A 2 3.96 20.55 1.61
N SER A 3 3.03 19.97 2.39
CA SER A 3 2.83 18.53 2.48
C SER A 3 1.45 18.14 1.97
N VAL A 4 1.31 16.89 1.57
CA VAL A 4 0.07 16.28 1.08
C VAL A 4 -0.15 14.93 1.78
N ARG A 5 -1.41 14.56 2.02
CA ARG A 5 -1.77 13.25 2.54
C ARG A 5 -1.61 12.19 1.46
N ALA A 6 -0.82 11.16 1.73
CA ALA A 6 -0.71 9.97 0.89
C ALA A 6 -1.12 8.72 1.68
N TYR A 7 -1.65 7.73 0.97
CA TYR A 7 -1.93 6.41 1.50
C TYR A 7 -1.09 5.39 0.73
N VAL A 8 -0.36 4.56 1.48
CA VAL A 8 0.53 3.53 0.93
C VAL A 8 0.08 2.18 1.44
N GLY A 9 -0.16 1.25 0.53
CA GLY A 9 -0.40 -0.15 0.84
C GLY A 9 0.91 -0.89 1.06
N LEU A 10 0.94 -1.77 2.06
CA LEU A 10 2.05 -2.66 2.37
C LEU A 10 1.58 -4.10 2.30
N GLY A 11 2.40 -4.98 1.71
CA GLY A 11 2.14 -6.41 1.63
C GLY A 11 3.40 -7.25 1.72
N ALA A 12 3.36 -8.38 2.44
CA ALA A 12 4.44 -9.35 2.54
C ALA A 12 3.89 -10.75 2.82
N ASN A 13 4.60 -11.81 2.40
CA ASN A 13 4.25 -13.19 2.73
C ASN A 13 5.46 -14.13 2.87
N LEU A 14 6.67 -13.60 2.92
CA LEU A 14 7.91 -14.36 3.11
C LEU A 14 8.52 -14.09 4.49
N GLY A 15 9.16 -15.10 5.06
CA GLY A 15 9.83 -15.01 6.37
C GLY A 15 8.85 -14.67 7.49
N ASP A 16 9.14 -13.62 8.25
CA ASP A 16 8.21 -13.01 9.20
C ASP A 16 7.58 -11.75 8.55
N PRO A 17 6.41 -11.90 7.91
CA PRO A 17 5.81 -10.78 7.18
C PRO A 17 5.30 -9.65 8.10
N ALA A 18 4.93 -9.95 9.37
CA ALA A 18 4.52 -8.89 10.30
C ALA A 18 5.71 -8.01 10.68
N ALA A 19 6.81 -8.61 11.11
CA ALA A 19 8.04 -7.88 11.42
C ALA A 19 8.60 -7.13 10.19
N THR A 20 8.48 -7.71 8.99
CA THR A 20 8.89 -7.05 7.74
C THR A 20 8.05 -5.78 7.48
N LEU A 21 6.73 -5.85 7.68
CA LEU A 21 5.87 -4.67 7.51
C LEU A 21 6.15 -3.61 8.58
N GLU A 22 6.43 -4.00 9.83
CA GLU A 22 6.83 -3.08 10.91
C GLU A 22 8.12 -2.33 10.55
N ALA A 23 9.13 -3.06 10.09
CA ALA A 23 10.37 -2.45 9.61
C ALA A 23 10.14 -1.54 8.39
N GLY A 24 9.26 -1.93 7.47
CA GLY A 24 8.84 -1.12 6.32
C GLY A 24 8.18 0.19 6.74
N ILE A 25 7.31 0.16 7.76
CA ILE A 25 6.66 1.37 8.32
C ILE A 25 7.71 2.27 8.97
N ALA A 26 8.65 1.71 9.73
CA ALA A 26 9.74 2.48 10.33
C ALA A 26 10.61 3.16 9.25
N ALA A 27 10.93 2.43 8.17
CA ALA A 27 11.69 2.98 7.04
C ALA A 27 10.93 4.08 6.31
N LEU A 28 9.61 3.93 6.08
CA LEU A 28 8.75 4.97 5.51
C LEU A 28 8.72 6.23 6.39
N ALA A 29 8.61 6.07 7.70
CA ALA A 29 8.58 7.17 8.65
C ALA A 29 9.94 7.91 8.75
N ALA A 30 11.04 7.25 8.39
CA ALA A 30 12.39 7.82 8.37
C ALA A 30 12.71 8.58 7.07
N LEU A 31 11.88 8.50 6.03
CA LEU A 31 12.10 9.24 4.79
C LEU A 31 12.07 10.77 5.03
N PRO A 32 12.94 11.55 4.37
CA PRO A 32 12.99 12.99 4.55
C PRO A 32 11.66 13.70 4.29
N GLY A 33 11.21 14.49 5.24
CA GLY A 33 9.96 15.26 5.15
C GLY A 33 8.68 14.43 5.26
N VAL A 34 8.76 13.14 5.53
CA VAL A 34 7.61 12.26 5.75
C VAL A 34 7.21 12.26 7.22
N ARG A 35 5.89 12.23 7.47
CA ARG A 35 5.31 12.07 8.82
C ARG A 35 4.27 10.96 8.78
N LEU A 36 4.47 9.91 9.59
CA LEU A 36 3.47 8.87 9.81
C LEU A 36 2.27 9.46 10.56
N ARG A 37 1.06 9.23 10.04
CA ARG A 37 -0.20 9.78 10.60
C ARG A 37 -1.12 8.69 11.12
N GLY A 38 -0.99 7.48 10.60
CA GLY A 38 -1.74 6.34 11.06
C GLY A 38 -1.28 5.05 10.38
N VAL A 39 -1.53 3.95 11.06
CA VAL A 39 -1.32 2.59 10.56
C VAL A 39 -2.63 1.83 10.77
N SER A 40 -3.09 1.11 9.78
CA SER A 40 -4.28 0.27 9.87
C SER A 40 -4.05 -0.94 10.78
N ARG A 41 -5.08 -1.71 11.02
CA ARG A 41 -4.93 -3.09 11.50
C ARG A 41 -4.10 -3.90 10.50
N LEU A 42 -3.54 -5.00 10.98
CA LEU A 42 -2.88 -6.01 10.15
C LEU A 42 -3.93 -7.02 9.69
N TYR A 43 -3.91 -7.33 8.41
CA TYR A 43 -4.85 -8.27 7.80
C TYR A 43 -4.15 -9.50 7.23
N ALA A 44 -4.71 -10.67 7.47
CA ALA A 44 -4.35 -11.90 6.79
C ALA A 44 -5.25 -12.09 5.57
N THR A 45 -4.64 -12.42 4.42
CA THR A 45 -5.37 -12.64 3.16
C THR A 45 -4.79 -13.84 2.42
N ARG A 46 -5.66 -14.65 1.82
CA ARG A 46 -5.23 -15.75 0.97
C ARG A 46 -4.58 -15.22 -0.32
N PRO A 47 -3.56 -15.91 -0.83
CA PRO A 47 -2.95 -15.54 -2.10
C PRO A 47 -3.95 -15.52 -3.26
N VAL A 48 -3.87 -14.46 -4.08
CA VAL A 48 -4.59 -14.36 -5.36
C VAL A 48 -3.70 -14.89 -6.46
N GLY A 49 -4.20 -15.77 -7.31
CA GLY A 49 -3.46 -16.38 -8.43
C GLY A 49 -2.71 -17.65 -8.01
N ILE A 50 -1.41 -17.59 -7.72
CA ILE A 50 -0.63 -18.75 -7.27
C ILE A 50 -1.01 -19.07 -5.83
N ARG A 51 -1.74 -20.18 -5.62
CA ARG A 51 -2.24 -20.57 -4.29
C ARG A 51 -1.21 -21.32 -3.42
N ALA A 52 -0.18 -21.90 -4.03
CA ALA A 52 0.87 -22.66 -3.34
C ALA A 52 1.93 -21.74 -2.72
N GLN A 53 1.49 -20.81 -1.86
CA GLN A 53 2.37 -19.88 -1.13
C GLN A 53 1.70 -19.47 0.20
N PRO A 54 2.46 -18.97 1.18
CA PRO A 54 1.89 -18.51 2.46
C PRO A 54 0.89 -17.36 2.27
N ASP A 55 -0.02 -17.21 3.24
CA ASP A 55 -0.93 -16.08 3.32
C ASP A 55 -0.17 -14.76 3.42
N PHE A 56 -0.70 -13.74 2.73
CA PHE A 56 -0.17 -12.39 2.83
C PHE A 56 -0.57 -11.74 4.16
N ARG A 57 0.32 -10.86 4.62
CA ARG A 57 -0.01 -9.81 5.59
C ARG A 57 -0.10 -8.49 4.84
N ASN A 58 -1.21 -7.80 5.05
CA ASN A 58 -1.49 -6.52 4.39
C ASN A 58 -1.84 -5.45 5.42
N ALA A 59 -1.39 -4.24 5.16
CA ALA A 59 -1.71 -3.05 5.93
C ALA A 59 -1.71 -1.81 5.03
N VAL A 60 -2.24 -0.70 5.52
CA VAL A 60 -2.13 0.61 4.89
C VAL A 60 -1.58 1.60 5.91
N VAL A 61 -0.74 2.52 5.45
CA VAL A 61 -0.31 3.67 6.23
C VAL A 61 -0.81 4.97 5.63
N ALA A 62 -1.16 5.92 6.50
CA ALA A 62 -1.41 7.30 6.15
C ALA A 62 -0.16 8.12 6.45
N LEU A 63 0.33 8.84 5.46
CA LEU A 63 1.55 9.66 5.54
C LEU A 63 1.23 11.10 5.15
N ASP A 64 1.84 12.07 5.83
CA ASP A 64 2.03 13.39 5.22
C ASP A 64 3.42 13.40 4.56
N VAL A 65 3.45 13.70 3.28
CA VAL A 65 4.66 13.63 2.46
C VAL A 65 4.89 14.97 1.75
N PRO A 66 6.12 15.31 1.32
CA PRO A 66 6.38 16.48 0.50
C PRO A 66 5.48 16.50 -0.75
N ALA A 67 4.79 17.61 -0.98
CA ALA A 67 3.88 17.75 -2.11
C ALA A 67 4.61 17.86 -3.47
N GLY A 68 5.92 18.18 -3.44
CA GLY A 68 6.65 18.55 -4.65
C GLY A 68 6.27 19.94 -5.18
N PRO A 69 6.85 20.37 -6.28
CA PRO A 69 6.46 21.58 -6.99
C PRO A 69 5.06 21.45 -7.63
N ASP A 70 4.71 20.26 -8.06
CA ASP A 70 3.41 19.85 -8.58
C ASP A 70 3.06 18.42 -8.14
N PRO A 71 1.78 17.99 -8.25
CA PRO A 71 1.35 16.68 -7.80
C PRO A 71 2.04 15.49 -8.51
N THR A 72 2.37 15.64 -9.78
CA THR A 72 3.03 14.58 -10.56
C THR A 72 4.45 14.33 -10.06
N THR A 73 5.23 15.40 -9.92
CA THR A 73 6.61 15.33 -9.41
C THR A 73 6.62 14.77 -7.97
N GLY A 74 5.70 15.23 -7.11
CA GLY A 74 5.59 14.72 -5.74
C GLY A 74 5.24 13.22 -5.68
N ALA A 75 4.30 12.78 -6.51
CA ALA A 75 3.90 11.36 -6.57
C ALA A 75 5.02 10.47 -7.13
N ILE A 76 5.75 10.94 -8.15
CA ILE A 76 6.93 10.24 -8.71
C ILE A 76 8.04 10.13 -7.66
N ALA A 77 8.35 11.21 -6.95
CA ALA A 77 9.37 11.18 -5.90
C ALA A 77 9.04 10.16 -4.81
N LEU A 78 7.77 10.12 -4.36
CA LEU A 78 7.32 9.10 -3.42
C LEU A 78 7.43 7.69 -4.02
N LEU A 79 6.98 7.47 -5.27
CA LEU A 79 7.10 6.17 -5.93
C LEU A 79 8.55 5.68 -5.96
N VAL A 80 9.50 6.54 -6.34
CA VAL A 80 10.93 6.20 -6.38
C VAL A 80 11.44 5.78 -5.01
N ALA A 81 11.06 6.52 -3.95
CA ALA A 81 11.40 6.16 -2.58
C ALA A 81 10.80 4.80 -2.17
N LEU A 82 9.52 4.54 -2.49
CA LEU A 82 8.88 3.24 -2.23
C LEU A 82 9.62 2.09 -2.92
N LYS A 83 9.96 2.25 -4.21
CA LYS A 83 10.68 1.22 -4.96
C LYS A 83 12.14 1.06 -4.48
N GLY A 84 12.75 2.12 -3.97
CA GLY A 84 14.04 2.07 -3.27
C GLY A 84 13.98 1.22 -2.00
N LEU A 85 12.95 1.41 -1.17
CA LEU A 85 12.74 0.61 0.03
C LEU A 85 12.46 -0.86 -0.31
N GLU A 86 11.60 -1.17 -1.28
CA GLU A 86 11.37 -2.56 -1.69
C GLU A 86 12.69 -3.27 -2.06
N ARG A 87 13.58 -2.59 -2.81
CA ARG A 87 14.90 -3.13 -3.16
C ARG A 87 15.79 -3.34 -1.92
N ALA A 88 15.79 -2.39 -0.99
CA ALA A 88 16.54 -2.49 0.26
C ALA A 88 16.06 -3.65 1.15
N PHE A 89 14.77 -4.01 1.09
CA PHE A 89 14.19 -5.17 1.77
C PHE A 89 14.38 -6.49 1.01
N GLY A 90 15.25 -6.50 -0.01
CA GLY A 90 15.64 -7.72 -0.71
C GLY A 90 14.66 -8.18 -1.77
N ARG A 91 13.73 -7.33 -2.20
CA ARG A 91 12.80 -7.66 -3.29
C ARG A 91 13.56 -8.06 -4.54
N ARG A 92 13.23 -9.23 -5.08
CA ARG A 92 13.82 -9.80 -6.29
C ARG A 92 12.80 -9.76 -7.44
N THR A 93 13.32 -9.78 -8.67
CA THR A 93 12.48 -9.97 -9.86
C THR A 93 11.86 -11.37 -9.81
N ARG A 94 10.54 -11.46 -9.74
CA ARG A 94 9.77 -12.70 -9.69
C ARG A 94 8.61 -12.66 -10.66
N GLU A 95 7.96 -13.82 -10.83
CA GLU A 95 6.74 -13.92 -11.61
C GLU A 95 5.60 -13.13 -10.98
N ARG A 96 4.66 -12.71 -11.81
CA ARG A 96 3.43 -12.07 -11.37
C ARG A 96 2.69 -12.99 -10.38
N TRP A 97 2.18 -12.41 -9.26
CA TRP A 97 1.48 -13.12 -8.19
C TRP A 97 2.37 -14.02 -7.31
N GLY A 98 3.67 -14.03 -7.50
CA GLY A 98 4.61 -14.77 -6.67
C GLY A 98 4.78 -14.17 -5.26
N PRO A 99 5.48 -14.92 -4.38
CA PRO A 99 5.74 -14.49 -3.00
C PRO A 99 6.61 -13.22 -2.97
N ARG A 100 6.44 -12.41 -1.90
CA ARG A 100 7.06 -11.08 -1.78
C ARG A 100 7.65 -10.85 -0.40
N GLU A 101 8.86 -10.32 -0.39
CA GLU A 101 9.52 -9.85 0.81
C GLU A 101 8.78 -8.62 1.35
N LEU A 102 8.68 -7.56 0.55
CA LEU A 102 7.92 -6.33 0.82
C LEU A 102 7.38 -5.76 -0.50
N ASP A 103 6.10 -5.44 -0.54
CA ASP A 103 5.42 -4.74 -1.63
C ASP A 103 4.89 -3.40 -1.10
N LEU A 104 5.20 -2.29 -1.79
CA LEU A 104 4.77 -0.95 -1.42
C LEU A 104 4.06 -0.31 -2.62
N ASP A 105 2.76 -0.09 -2.49
CA ASP A 105 1.94 0.51 -3.54
C ASP A 105 1.41 1.90 -3.11
N LEU A 106 1.67 2.93 -3.92
CA LEU A 106 1.06 4.25 -3.75
C LEU A 106 -0.42 4.17 -4.15
N LEU A 107 -1.31 4.26 -3.16
CA LEU A 107 -2.75 4.13 -3.37
C LEU A 107 -3.42 5.46 -3.73
N VAL A 108 -3.13 6.50 -2.94
CA VAL A 108 -3.70 7.85 -3.11
C VAL A 108 -2.64 8.89 -2.76
N PHE A 109 -2.60 10.00 -3.51
CA PHE A 109 -1.71 11.14 -3.29
C PHE A 109 -2.53 12.43 -3.30
N GLY A 110 -3.00 12.86 -2.14
CA GLY A 110 -3.88 14.00 -1.99
C GLY A 110 -5.13 13.89 -2.86
N ARG A 111 -5.32 14.88 -3.70
CA ARG A 111 -6.40 14.92 -4.70
C ARG A 111 -5.88 14.67 -6.13
N ALA A 112 -4.67 14.16 -6.28
CA ALA A 112 -4.09 13.91 -7.60
C ALA A 112 -4.86 12.82 -8.35
N ARG A 113 -5.06 13.06 -9.64
CA ARG A 113 -5.51 12.07 -10.63
C ARG A 113 -4.53 12.13 -11.78
N LEU A 114 -3.71 11.10 -11.91
CA LEU A 114 -2.65 11.07 -12.92
C LEU A 114 -2.40 9.66 -13.46
N ALA A 115 -1.88 9.61 -14.68
CA ALA A 115 -1.39 8.40 -15.34
C ALA A 115 -0.15 8.81 -16.14
N VAL A 116 1.03 8.55 -15.61
CA VAL A 116 2.31 9.03 -16.17
C VAL A 116 3.33 7.91 -16.24
N GLU A 117 4.30 8.03 -17.13
CA GLU A 117 5.41 7.10 -17.21
C GLU A 117 6.22 7.08 -15.92
N ARG A 118 6.69 5.90 -15.56
CA ARG A 118 7.58 5.72 -14.41
C ARG A 118 9.02 6.02 -14.84
N PRO A 119 9.77 6.79 -14.04
CA PRO A 119 11.21 6.89 -14.26
C PRO A 119 11.88 5.53 -14.01
N PRO A 120 13.11 5.30 -14.53
CA PRO A 120 13.82 4.02 -14.37
C PRO A 120 13.90 3.54 -12.91
N GLU A 121 14.11 4.44 -11.96
CA GLU A 121 14.20 4.15 -10.53
C GLU A 121 12.84 3.76 -9.92
N GLY A 122 11.74 4.15 -10.56
CA GLY A 122 10.34 3.86 -10.17
C GLY A 122 9.76 2.62 -10.82
N VAL A 123 10.53 1.91 -11.66
CA VAL A 123 10.08 0.69 -12.34
C VAL A 123 9.90 -0.45 -11.33
N SER A 124 8.84 -1.22 -11.51
CA SER A 124 8.55 -2.39 -10.68
C SER A 124 9.48 -3.56 -11.05
N LEU A 125 9.95 -4.29 -10.03
CA LEU A 125 10.68 -5.56 -10.24
C LEU A 125 9.75 -6.73 -10.60
N ASP A 126 8.44 -6.53 -10.64
CA ASP A 126 7.47 -7.48 -11.16
C ASP A 126 7.46 -7.35 -12.70
N ARG A 127 7.90 -8.40 -13.42
CA ARG A 127 7.97 -8.43 -14.89
C ARG A 127 6.64 -8.07 -15.55
N GLY A 128 5.51 -8.43 -14.94
CA GLY A 128 4.17 -8.09 -15.44
C GLY A 128 3.75 -6.64 -15.20
N LYS A 129 4.57 -5.84 -14.48
CA LYS A 129 4.28 -4.43 -14.14
C LYS A 129 5.37 -3.46 -14.62
N ALA A 130 6.48 -3.95 -15.19
CA ALA A 130 7.64 -3.12 -15.54
C ALA A 130 7.26 -1.93 -16.44
N ASP A 131 6.44 -2.16 -17.43
CA ASP A 131 6.04 -1.17 -18.44
C ASP A 131 4.75 -0.41 -18.07
N ARG A 132 4.27 -0.53 -16.83
CA ARG A 132 3.03 0.13 -16.43
C ARG A 132 3.26 1.55 -15.95
N LEU A 133 2.32 2.42 -16.34
CA LEU A 133 2.26 3.80 -15.85
C LEU A 133 2.11 3.84 -14.32
N LEU A 134 2.60 4.90 -13.69
CA LEU A 134 2.12 5.32 -12.39
C LEU A 134 0.71 5.88 -12.55
N VAL A 135 -0.27 5.20 -11.98
CA VAL A 135 -1.66 5.65 -11.96
C VAL A 135 -2.04 5.95 -10.50
N VAL A 136 -2.52 7.15 -10.25
CA VAL A 136 -2.99 7.60 -8.94
C VAL A 136 -4.38 8.24 -9.11
N PRO A 137 -5.39 7.82 -8.36
CA PRO A 137 -5.42 6.69 -7.41
C PRO A 137 -5.06 5.37 -8.08
N HIS A 138 -4.49 4.44 -7.29
CA HIS A 138 -4.01 3.16 -7.83
C HIS A 138 -5.12 2.43 -8.58
N ARG A 139 -4.83 2.02 -9.84
CA ARG A 139 -5.86 1.52 -10.78
C ARG A 139 -6.73 0.38 -10.26
N ASP A 140 -6.13 -0.52 -9.48
CA ASP A 140 -6.81 -1.73 -9.02
C ASP A 140 -7.29 -1.60 -7.55
N ALA A 141 -7.05 -0.49 -6.86
CA ALA A 141 -7.32 -0.37 -5.42
C ALA A 141 -8.82 -0.47 -5.09
N ALA A 142 -9.68 0.07 -5.95
CA ALA A 142 -11.13 0.03 -5.76
C ALA A 142 -11.73 -1.39 -5.87
N GLU A 143 -10.99 -2.34 -6.44
CA GLU A 143 -11.46 -3.70 -6.71
C GLU A 143 -10.78 -4.78 -5.85
N ARG A 144 -9.97 -4.36 -4.84
CA ARG A 144 -9.18 -5.29 -4.00
C ARG A 144 -9.56 -5.14 -2.53
N LEU A 145 -10.25 -6.12 -1.98
CA LEU A 145 -10.68 -6.07 -0.58
C LEU A 145 -9.49 -5.97 0.40
N PHE A 146 -8.36 -6.64 0.09
CA PHE A 146 -7.14 -6.59 0.91
C PHE A 146 -6.44 -5.21 0.91
N VAL A 147 -6.82 -4.30 -0.01
CA VAL A 147 -6.44 -2.88 -0.01
C VAL A 147 -7.51 -2.04 0.68
N LEU A 148 -8.77 -2.30 0.36
CA LEU A 148 -9.91 -1.50 0.83
C LEU A 148 -10.16 -1.65 2.33
N ALA A 149 -10.01 -2.87 2.88
CA ALA A 149 -10.23 -3.11 4.30
C ALA A 149 -9.26 -2.31 5.18
N PRO A 150 -7.93 -2.40 4.99
CA PRO A 150 -7.01 -1.58 5.78
C PRO A 150 -7.07 -0.08 5.44
N LEU A 151 -7.41 0.31 4.20
CA LEU A 151 -7.60 1.73 3.88
C LEU A 151 -8.82 2.32 4.57
N ALA A 152 -9.91 1.55 4.73
CA ALA A 152 -11.11 1.96 5.44
C ALA A 152 -10.89 2.15 6.94
N ASP A 153 -9.93 1.47 7.56
CA ASP A 153 -9.54 1.72 8.95
C ASP A 153 -9.05 3.16 9.17
N LEU A 154 -8.40 3.74 8.16
CA LEU A 154 -7.78 5.06 8.24
C LEU A 154 -8.64 6.18 7.63
N ALA A 155 -9.39 5.86 6.60
CA ALA A 155 -10.10 6.87 5.82
C ALA A 155 -11.39 6.31 5.17
N PRO A 156 -12.38 5.86 5.96
CA PRO A 156 -13.62 5.27 5.43
C PRO A 156 -14.41 6.24 4.55
N GLY A 157 -14.43 7.53 4.91
CA GLY A 157 -15.12 8.59 4.17
C GLY A 157 -14.32 9.18 2.99
N LEU A 158 -13.09 8.74 2.75
CA LEU A 158 -12.31 9.21 1.60
C LEU A 158 -12.99 8.77 0.30
N ALA A 159 -13.21 9.73 -0.60
CA ALA A 159 -13.59 9.49 -1.99
C ALA A 159 -12.40 9.80 -2.90
N PRO A 160 -11.58 8.80 -3.28
CA PRO A 160 -10.44 9.04 -4.15
C PRO A 160 -10.90 9.61 -5.51
N PRO A 161 -10.14 10.52 -6.12
CA PRO A 161 -10.53 11.13 -7.39
C PRO A 161 -10.83 10.09 -8.47
N GLY A 162 -12.00 10.22 -9.10
CA GLY A 162 -12.45 9.33 -10.17
C GLY A 162 -13.13 8.04 -9.72
N TRP A 163 -13.24 7.75 -8.42
CA TRP A 163 -13.97 6.58 -7.95
C TRP A 163 -15.50 6.76 -7.94
N GLY A 164 -15.98 7.98 -7.69
CA GLY A 164 -17.42 8.26 -7.60
C GLY A 164 -18.09 7.76 -6.31
N HIS A 165 -17.33 7.15 -5.40
CA HIS A 165 -17.81 6.59 -4.14
C HIS A 165 -16.72 6.62 -3.07
N THR A 166 -17.09 6.40 -1.80
CA THR A 166 -16.14 6.34 -0.68
C THR A 166 -15.42 5.00 -0.60
N VAL A 167 -14.31 4.99 0.12
CA VAL A 167 -13.55 3.76 0.44
C VAL A 167 -14.43 2.75 1.17
N ASP A 168 -15.24 3.17 2.15
CA ASP A 168 -16.12 2.26 2.89
C ASP A 168 -17.22 1.66 2.01
N TRP A 169 -17.77 2.44 1.07
CA TRP A 169 -18.73 1.90 0.10
C TRP A 169 -18.09 0.81 -0.78
N ALA A 170 -16.90 1.08 -1.32
CA ALA A 170 -16.15 0.11 -2.14
C ALA A 170 -15.82 -1.16 -1.33
N ARG A 171 -15.35 -0.99 -0.07
CA ARG A 171 -15.05 -2.10 0.85
C ARG A 171 -16.28 -3.00 1.06
N ARG A 172 -17.43 -2.42 1.44
CA ARG A 172 -18.67 -3.20 1.67
C ARG A 172 -19.11 -3.96 0.42
N ARG A 173 -19.02 -3.31 -0.74
CA ARG A 173 -19.35 -3.95 -2.01
C ARG A 173 -18.44 -5.14 -2.31
N ARG A 174 -17.13 -4.99 -2.09
CA ARG A 174 -16.17 -6.09 -2.32
C ARG A 174 -16.31 -7.20 -1.30
N GLU A 175 -16.54 -6.86 -0.04
CA GLU A 175 -16.79 -7.83 1.03
C GLU A 175 -18.04 -8.69 0.76
N ALA A 176 -19.10 -8.10 0.22
CA ALA A 176 -20.29 -8.84 -0.20
C ALA A 176 -20.00 -9.85 -1.33
N VAL A 177 -19.01 -9.59 -2.19
CA VAL A 177 -18.62 -10.48 -3.30
C VAL A 177 -17.61 -11.54 -2.85
N GLU A 178 -16.59 -11.14 -2.08
CA GLU A 178 -15.47 -12.02 -1.70
C GLU A 178 -15.75 -12.83 -0.42
N GLY A 179 -16.71 -12.38 0.38
CA GLY A 179 -17.04 -12.94 1.70
C GLY A 179 -16.23 -12.29 2.84
N PRO A 180 -16.77 -12.32 4.08
CA PRO A 180 -16.17 -11.66 5.24
C PRO A 180 -14.82 -12.28 5.65
N GLU A 181 -14.60 -13.55 5.32
CA GLU A 181 -13.37 -14.29 5.66
C GLU A 181 -12.25 -14.14 4.64
N ALA A 182 -12.49 -13.45 3.51
CA ALA A 182 -11.49 -13.26 2.47
C ALA A 182 -10.30 -12.41 2.96
N VAL A 183 -10.59 -11.44 3.83
CA VAL A 183 -9.62 -10.51 4.42
C VAL A 183 -9.91 -10.35 5.90
N ARG A 184 -9.10 -10.95 6.75
CA ARG A 184 -9.33 -11.02 8.19
C ARG A 184 -8.34 -10.16 8.96
N ALA A 185 -8.84 -9.24 9.80
CA ALA A 185 -8.03 -8.51 10.75
C ALA A 185 -7.47 -9.47 11.82
N ILE A 186 -6.16 -9.39 12.09
CA ILE A 186 -5.46 -10.29 13.02
C ILE A 186 -4.68 -9.57 14.12
N ALA A 187 -4.42 -8.26 13.95
CA ALA A 187 -3.72 -7.49 14.97
C ALA A 187 -4.03 -5.99 14.83
N THR A 188 -3.90 -5.26 15.95
CA THR A 188 -4.07 -3.81 16.03
C THR A 188 -2.72 -3.13 16.22
N TRP A 189 -2.50 -2.00 15.54
CA TRP A 189 -1.28 -1.22 15.66
C TRP A 189 -1.18 -0.51 17.01
N ASN A 190 -0.08 -0.72 17.71
CA ASN A 190 0.29 0.02 18.90
C ASN A 190 1.33 1.09 18.55
N ALA A 191 0.93 2.36 18.62
CA ALA A 191 1.80 3.49 18.25
C ALA A 191 2.97 3.70 19.24
N ALA A 192 2.84 3.29 20.49
CA ALA A 192 3.89 3.44 21.50
C ALA A 192 5.04 2.45 21.28
N THR A 193 4.71 1.19 20.96
CA THR A 193 5.70 0.14 20.70
C THR A 193 6.10 0.09 19.23
N ARG A 194 5.35 0.73 18.34
CA ARG A 194 5.49 0.67 16.88
C ARG A 194 5.42 -0.76 16.33
N ALA A 195 4.52 -1.55 16.88
CA ALA A 195 4.31 -2.95 16.52
C ALA A 195 2.82 -3.29 16.52
N TRP A 196 2.44 -4.38 15.86
CA TRP A 196 1.08 -4.91 15.97
C TRP A 196 0.94 -5.83 17.18
N THR A 197 -0.15 -5.64 17.90
CA THR A 197 -0.59 -6.53 18.99
C THR A 197 -1.73 -7.42 18.46
N PRO A 198 -1.67 -8.74 18.62
CA PRO A 198 -2.74 -9.65 18.20
C PRO A 198 -4.11 -9.24 18.75
N LEU A 199 -5.16 -9.49 17.96
CA LEU A 199 -6.57 -9.28 18.36
C LEU A 199 -7.06 -10.40 19.26
#